data_88538ed4622bac79c0b31d377ca82d92
#
_entry.id   88538ed4622bac79c0b31d377ca82d92
#
_cell.length_a   1.000
_cell.length_b   1.000
_cell.length_c   1.000
_cell.angle_alpha   90.00
_cell.angle_beta   90.00
_cell.angle_gamma   90.00
#
_symmetry.space_group_name_H-M   'P 1'
#
loop_
_entity.id
_entity.type
_entity.pdbx_description
1 polymer ?
#
loop_
_entity_poly.entity_id
_entity_poly.type
_entity_poly.pdbx_seq_one_letter_code
_entity_poly.pdbx_strand_id
1 'polypeptide(L)'
;MIFFRVTQNINIKTTDGTLVNYFKLKGPSNLENETIYITTYDDFKDIQEIFAKVDAEKYFAKNLNESNIRTLASFPKELGITNINEYEKRKELKEIELFDIKEADIYKQLKKVDKDEVSIAIIGGVGESISDMIASCTALRILYEKLSEVYKKVKFDIYISASNNSYYTRDKQIYQTQEYITNVFPLSISTKKLCEYDYFVDNSININKVFDDINIVDAWLLKFGINYRKISDDKKFNILNLLDYKVENNLNKKINDAKSKGKLLMFHPYSANINKSIPQNNAVEMLKGLIAKYDDYIIVSTLQIDSKIKDDNYLDLSKDSKTINDFIYIVSSMDKIITVDTATYHISDSFMIPTVTIFTDINYEKKIKYYKYVKPIFVKDESKNLSQFIYENEALTLYKLESWKKLKLNKIIKLLDSFWYNPQLLK
;
A
#
# COMPACT_ATOMS: atom_id res chain seq x y z
N MET A 1 3.57 -9.76 -17.01
CA MET A 1 3.80 -11.08 -16.39
C MET A 1 4.95 -11.81 -17.07
N ILE A 2 5.69 -12.60 -16.29
CA ILE A 2 6.79 -13.42 -16.78
C ILE A 2 6.48 -14.88 -16.46
N PHE A 3 6.73 -15.75 -17.42
CA PHE A 3 6.63 -17.19 -17.25
C PHE A 3 8.02 -17.78 -17.13
N PHE A 4 8.21 -18.66 -16.17
CA PHE A 4 9.52 -19.29 -15.97
C PHE A 4 9.40 -20.72 -15.44
N ARG A 5 10.50 -21.44 -15.53
CA ARG A 5 10.70 -22.77 -14.97
C ARG A 5 11.98 -22.80 -14.18
N VAL A 6 12.05 -23.78 -13.31
CA VAL A 6 13.28 -24.09 -12.58
C VAL A 6 13.85 -25.44 -13.01
N THR A 7 15.17 -25.57 -13.02
CA THR A 7 15.86 -26.82 -13.40
C THR A 7 16.10 -27.74 -12.21
N GLN A 8 15.94 -27.21 -11.01
CA GLN A 8 15.97 -27.98 -9.76
C GLN A 8 14.84 -27.51 -8.83
N ASN A 9 14.51 -28.35 -7.84
CA ASN A 9 13.53 -27.94 -6.83
C ASN A 9 14.11 -26.85 -5.94
N ILE A 10 13.36 -25.79 -5.73
CA ILE A 10 13.75 -24.63 -4.92
C ILE A 10 12.64 -24.33 -3.94
N ASN A 11 13.03 -24.05 -2.69
CA ASN A 11 12.11 -23.61 -1.64
C ASN A 11 12.58 -22.26 -1.13
N ILE A 12 11.69 -21.28 -1.16
CA ILE A 12 11.92 -19.94 -0.59
C ILE A 12 11.01 -19.77 0.61
N LYS A 13 11.54 -19.31 1.72
CA LYS A 13 10.77 -18.99 2.92
C LYS A 13 10.55 -17.50 2.99
N THR A 14 9.30 -17.10 3.08
CA THR A 14 8.90 -15.70 3.26
C THR A 14 9.13 -15.24 4.70
N THR A 15 8.99 -13.95 4.97
CA THR A 15 9.18 -13.38 6.30
C THR A 15 8.13 -13.83 7.32
N ASP A 16 6.94 -14.25 6.87
CA ASP A 16 5.90 -14.84 7.74
C ASP A 16 6.03 -16.36 7.91
N GLY A 17 7.08 -16.96 7.31
CA GLY A 17 7.37 -18.38 7.38
C GLY A 17 6.66 -19.24 6.32
N THR A 18 5.85 -18.66 5.43
CA THR A 18 5.24 -19.37 4.32
C THR A 18 6.29 -19.90 3.37
N LEU A 19 6.14 -21.12 2.88
CA LEU A 19 7.05 -21.74 1.92
C LEU A 19 6.51 -21.55 0.49
N VAL A 20 7.34 -21.00 -0.36
CA VAL A 20 7.12 -20.93 -1.81
C VAL A 20 7.97 -22.04 -2.43
N ASN A 21 7.31 -23.03 -3.01
CA ASN A 21 7.98 -24.22 -3.56
C ASN A 21 7.95 -24.14 -5.08
N TYR A 22 9.12 -24.30 -5.69
CA TYR A 22 9.28 -24.41 -7.13
C TYR A 22 9.77 -25.83 -7.47
N PHE A 23 9.04 -26.53 -8.30
CA PHE A 23 9.35 -27.89 -8.68
C PHE A 23 9.93 -27.92 -10.10
N LYS A 24 11.00 -28.67 -10.30
CA LYS A 24 11.56 -28.90 -11.63
C LYS A 24 10.65 -29.77 -12.48
N LEU A 25 10.70 -29.58 -13.79
CA LEU A 25 10.04 -30.46 -14.76
C LEU A 25 10.63 -31.87 -14.71
N LYS A 26 9.79 -32.87 -14.62
CA LYS A 26 10.20 -34.30 -14.54
C LYS A 26 10.35 -34.99 -15.90
N GLY A 27 10.53 -34.26 -17.00
CA GLY A 27 10.76 -34.90 -18.32
C GLY A 27 10.53 -33.93 -19.48
N PRO A 28 11.03 -34.26 -20.66
CA PRO A 28 10.98 -33.37 -21.81
C PRO A 28 9.61 -33.30 -22.51
N SER A 29 8.70 -34.23 -22.22
CA SER A 29 7.45 -34.39 -22.99
C SER A 29 6.21 -33.78 -22.33
N ASN A 30 6.22 -33.48 -21.05
CA ASN A 30 5.05 -32.96 -20.34
C ASN A 30 5.36 -31.57 -19.80
N LEU A 31 4.77 -30.58 -20.46
CA LEU A 31 4.55 -29.26 -19.89
C LEU A 31 3.51 -29.40 -18.79
N GLU A 32 3.91 -29.99 -17.65
CA GLU A 32 3.06 -30.07 -16.48
C GLU A 32 2.79 -28.64 -15.99
N ASN A 33 1.54 -28.24 -15.99
CA ASN A 33 1.08 -26.92 -15.55
C ASN A 33 1.57 -26.56 -14.13
N GLU A 34 1.96 -27.58 -13.36
CA GLU A 34 2.51 -27.42 -12.00
C GLU A 34 3.95 -26.91 -11.96
N THR A 35 4.67 -27.00 -13.08
CA THR A 35 6.10 -26.66 -13.15
C THR A 35 6.40 -25.42 -13.96
N ILE A 36 5.37 -24.74 -14.43
CA ILE A 36 5.46 -23.41 -15.05
C ILE A 36 4.90 -22.40 -14.07
N TYR A 37 5.71 -21.40 -13.78
CA TYR A 37 5.38 -20.35 -12.82
C TYR A 37 5.21 -19.02 -13.51
N ILE A 38 4.35 -18.20 -12.93
CA ILE A 38 4.00 -16.86 -13.41
C ILE A 38 4.29 -15.88 -12.29
N THR A 39 4.94 -14.78 -12.63
CA THR A 39 5.23 -13.70 -11.69
C THR A 39 5.26 -12.33 -12.39
N THR A 40 5.42 -11.27 -11.62
CA THR A 40 5.66 -9.93 -12.15
C THR A 40 7.11 -9.79 -12.61
N TYR A 41 7.40 -8.75 -13.39
CA TYR A 41 8.77 -8.50 -13.85
C TYR A 41 9.72 -8.19 -12.68
N ASP A 42 9.26 -7.40 -11.72
CA ASP A 42 10.08 -6.98 -10.60
C ASP A 42 10.35 -8.14 -9.64
N ASP A 43 9.33 -8.93 -9.30
CA ASP A 43 9.52 -10.17 -8.50
C ASP A 43 10.44 -11.16 -9.20
N PHE A 44 10.38 -11.22 -10.53
CA PHE A 44 11.28 -12.09 -11.30
C PHE A 44 12.75 -11.69 -11.21
N LYS A 45 13.06 -10.40 -11.16
CA LYS A 45 14.43 -9.93 -10.92
C LYS A 45 14.93 -10.39 -9.57
N ASP A 46 14.12 -10.28 -8.54
CA ASP A 46 14.44 -10.72 -7.19
C ASP A 46 14.68 -12.25 -7.15
N ILE A 47 13.83 -13.01 -7.85
CA ILE A 47 14.01 -14.46 -8.00
C ILE A 47 15.32 -14.79 -8.73
N GLN A 48 15.66 -14.05 -9.78
CA GLN A 48 16.92 -14.26 -10.50
C GLN A 48 18.14 -14.09 -9.58
N GLU A 49 18.13 -13.10 -8.71
CA GLU A 49 19.21 -12.88 -7.75
C GLU A 49 19.33 -14.04 -6.77
N ILE A 50 18.21 -14.56 -6.28
CA ILE A 50 18.19 -15.73 -5.40
C ILE A 50 18.71 -16.96 -6.11
N PHE A 51 18.28 -17.22 -7.33
CA PHE A 51 18.73 -18.37 -8.12
C PHE A 51 20.22 -18.30 -8.45
N ALA A 52 20.76 -17.12 -8.68
CA ALA A 52 22.19 -16.93 -8.87
C ALA A 52 23.00 -17.35 -7.63
N LYS A 53 22.47 -17.09 -6.43
CA LYS A 53 23.12 -17.44 -5.15
C LYS A 53 23.06 -18.94 -4.81
N VAL A 54 22.03 -19.64 -5.29
CA VAL A 54 21.83 -21.07 -5.00
C VAL A 54 22.27 -21.99 -6.14
N ASP A 55 23.05 -21.48 -7.07
CA ASP A 55 23.61 -22.23 -8.21
C ASP A 55 22.54 -22.93 -9.08
N ALA A 56 21.35 -22.33 -9.15
CA ALA A 56 20.23 -22.85 -9.92
C ALA A 56 20.34 -22.41 -11.38
N GLU A 57 20.30 -23.36 -12.29
CA GLU A 57 20.16 -23.06 -13.72
C GLU A 57 18.81 -22.40 -13.97
N LYS A 58 18.84 -21.23 -14.56
CA LYS A 58 17.67 -20.44 -14.89
C LYS A 58 17.09 -20.89 -16.23
N TYR A 59 15.85 -21.27 -16.22
CA TYR A 59 15.13 -21.52 -17.44
C TYR A 59 14.13 -20.40 -17.66
N PHE A 60 14.43 -19.56 -18.63
CA PHE A 60 13.48 -18.56 -19.07
C PHE A 60 12.50 -19.20 -20.06
N ALA A 61 11.25 -18.88 -19.91
CA ALA A 61 10.22 -19.30 -20.84
C ALA A 61 10.31 -18.56 -22.20
N LYS A 62 11.53 -18.40 -22.72
CA LYS A 62 11.76 -17.77 -24.04
C LYS A 62 10.91 -18.38 -25.16
N ASN A 63 10.50 -19.62 -24.98
CA ASN A 63 9.71 -20.39 -25.96
C ASN A 63 8.27 -20.60 -25.53
N LEU A 64 7.81 -20.06 -24.41
CA LEU A 64 6.41 -20.09 -24.03
C LEU A 64 5.73 -18.93 -24.73
N ASN A 65 5.14 -19.21 -25.86
CA ASN A 65 4.25 -18.32 -26.58
C ASN A 65 2.80 -18.62 -26.21
N GLU A 66 1.91 -17.75 -26.61
CA GLU A 66 0.49 -17.86 -26.35
C GLU A 66 -0.11 -19.22 -26.75
N SER A 67 0.34 -19.79 -27.86
CA SER A 67 -0.15 -21.12 -28.34
C SER A 67 0.31 -22.25 -27.42
N ASN A 68 1.51 -22.21 -26.89
CA ASN A 68 2.04 -23.25 -26.01
C ASN A 68 1.34 -23.26 -24.64
N ILE A 69 0.89 -22.12 -24.17
CA ILE A 69 0.17 -22.01 -22.91
C ILE A 69 -1.29 -22.37 -23.08
N ARG A 70 -1.92 -22.00 -24.20
CA ARG A 70 -3.29 -22.38 -24.51
C ARG A 70 -3.48 -23.92 -24.61
N THR A 71 -2.47 -24.65 -25.02
CA THR A 71 -2.51 -26.12 -25.05
C THR A 71 -2.40 -26.75 -23.68
N LEU A 72 -1.92 -26.01 -22.66
CA LEU A 72 -1.69 -26.52 -21.32
C LEU A 72 -2.87 -26.35 -20.39
N ALA A 73 -3.79 -25.45 -20.72
CA ALA A 73 -4.97 -25.16 -19.92
C ALA A 73 -6.01 -24.46 -20.75
N SER A 74 -7.27 -24.57 -20.36
CA SER A 74 -8.35 -23.71 -20.85
C SER A 74 -8.12 -22.27 -20.33
N PHE A 75 -7.08 -21.64 -20.79
CA PHE A 75 -6.85 -20.22 -20.52
C PHE A 75 -7.95 -19.41 -21.19
N PRO A 76 -8.50 -18.40 -20.52
CA PRO A 76 -9.36 -17.42 -21.15
C PRO A 76 -8.63 -16.81 -22.36
N LYS A 77 -9.29 -16.74 -23.51
CA LYS A 77 -8.69 -16.28 -24.78
C LYS A 77 -8.09 -14.88 -24.78
N GLU A 78 -8.37 -14.12 -23.72
CA GLU A 78 -8.09 -12.68 -23.59
C GLU A 78 -6.83 -12.37 -22.78
N LEU A 79 -6.14 -13.41 -22.33
CA LEU A 79 -4.85 -13.24 -21.68
C LEU A 79 -3.80 -12.91 -22.73
N GLY A 80 -3.49 -11.65 -22.90
CA GLY A 80 -2.35 -11.20 -23.68
C GLY A 80 -1.05 -11.73 -23.05
N ILE A 81 -0.79 -13.02 -23.21
CA ILE A 81 0.45 -13.65 -22.77
C ILE A 81 1.51 -13.26 -23.77
N THR A 82 2.33 -12.32 -23.37
CA THR A 82 3.48 -11.89 -24.13
C THR A 82 4.71 -12.72 -23.74
N ASN A 83 5.54 -13.05 -24.72
CA ASN A 83 6.87 -13.51 -24.42
C ASN A 83 7.67 -12.36 -23.76
N ILE A 84 8.79 -12.68 -23.10
CA ILE A 84 9.59 -11.69 -22.38
C ILE A 84 10.03 -10.51 -23.26
N ASN A 85 10.29 -10.77 -24.55
CA ASN A 85 10.71 -9.74 -25.50
C ASN A 85 9.56 -8.77 -25.83
N GLU A 86 8.33 -9.24 -25.90
CA GLU A 86 7.16 -8.39 -26.08
C GLU A 86 6.82 -7.61 -24.83
N TYR A 87 7.04 -8.18 -23.66
CA TYR A 87 6.88 -7.49 -22.38
C TYR A 87 7.90 -6.36 -22.23
N GLU A 88 9.17 -6.61 -22.56
CA GLU A 88 10.22 -5.57 -22.56
C GLU A 88 9.91 -4.46 -23.56
N LYS A 89 9.46 -4.79 -24.77
CA LYS A 89 9.01 -3.80 -25.75
C LYS A 89 7.81 -2.98 -25.25
N ARG A 90 6.84 -3.60 -24.60
CA ARG A 90 5.71 -2.87 -23.99
C ARG A 90 6.14 -1.94 -22.86
N LYS A 91 7.18 -2.29 -22.12
CA LYS A 91 7.76 -1.43 -21.08
C LYS A 91 8.48 -0.22 -21.69
N GLU A 92 9.08 -0.37 -22.87
CA GLU A 92 9.70 0.73 -23.62
C GLU A 92 8.69 1.63 -24.32
N LEU A 93 7.49 1.14 -24.62
CA LEU A 93 6.38 1.94 -25.14
C LEU A 93 5.85 2.86 -24.04
N LYS A 94 6.60 3.92 -23.76
CA LYS A 94 6.37 4.91 -22.71
C LYS A 94 5.07 5.72 -22.84
N GLU A 95 4.29 5.50 -23.87
CA GLU A 95 3.09 6.28 -24.20
C GLU A 95 1.94 5.37 -24.56
N ILE A 96 1.46 4.61 -23.59
CA ILE A 96 0.09 4.12 -23.65
C ILE A 96 -0.78 5.35 -23.35
N GLU A 97 -1.45 5.85 -24.36
CA GLU A 97 -2.44 6.91 -24.14
C GLU A 97 -3.46 6.45 -23.11
N LEU A 98 -3.81 7.34 -22.19
CA LEU A 98 -4.75 7.13 -21.07
C LEU A 98 -6.06 6.42 -21.46
N PHE A 99 -6.39 6.36 -22.75
CA PHE A 99 -7.63 5.87 -23.30
C PHE A 99 -7.51 4.51 -24.02
N ASP A 100 -6.30 3.99 -24.20
CA ASP A 100 -6.05 2.68 -24.81
C ASP A 100 -6.01 1.50 -23.82
N ILE A 101 -6.46 1.74 -22.58
CA ILE A 101 -6.60 0.67 -21.56
C ILE A 101 -7.83 -0.22 -21.88
N LYS A 102 -8.04 -0.57 -23.12
CA LYS A 102 -9.09 -1.53 -23.51
C LYS A 102 -8.83 -2.94 -23.01
N GLU A 103 -7.56 -3.26 -22.77
CA GLU A 103 -7.14 -4.60 -22.32
C GLU A 103 -7.33 -4.82 -20.82
N ALA A 104 -7.44 -3.77 -20.02
CA ALA A 104 -7.58 -3.84 -18.58
C ALA A 104 -9.03 -3.63 -18.08
N ASP A 105 -10.03 -3.66 -18.96
CA ASP A 105 -11.42 -3.47 -18.59
C ASP A 105 -12.02 -4.75 -17.97
N ILE A 106 -11.47 -5.10 -16.82
CA ILE A 106 -11.89 -6.27 -16.05
C ILE A 106 -13.39 -6.24 -15.76
N TYR A 107 -13.93 -5.07 -15.44
CA TYR A 107 -15.35 -4.94 -15.11
C TYR A 107 -16.25 -5.26 -16.31
N LYS A 108 -15.91 -4.79 -17.51
CA LYS A 108 -16.69 -5.07 -18.72
C LYS A 108 -16.58 -6.53 -19.15
N GLN A 109 -15.41 -7.13 -18.99
CA GLN A 109 -15.20 -8.55 -19.35
C GLN A 109 -15.94 -9.46 -18.38
N LEU A 110 -15.81 -9.24 -17.08
CA LEU A 110 -16.46 -10.04 -16.04
C LEU A 110 -17.98 -9.96 -16.10
N LYS A 111 -18.55 -8.82 -16.44
CA LYS A 111 -20.00 -8.66 -16.57
C LYS A 111 -20.65 -9.60 -17.61
N LYS A 112 -19.86 -10.22 -18.48
CA LYS A 112 -20.33 -11.16 -19.52
C LYS A 112 -20.25 -12.63 -19.09
N VAL A 113 -19.71 -12.92 -17.92
CA VAL A 113 -19.57 -14.30 -17.42
C VAL A 113 -20.92 -14.74 -16.84
N ASP A 114 -21.51 -15.77 -17.40
CA ASP A 114 -22.80 -16.33 -16.94
C ASP A 114 -22.54 -17.35 -15.82
N LYS A 115 -22.29 -16.84 -14.61
CA LYS A 115 -22.09 -17.62 -13.39
C LYS A 115 -22.60 -16.85 -12.18
N ASP A 116 -22.98 -17.56 -11.12
CA ASP A 116 -23.39 -16.98 -9.85
C ASP A 116 -22.18 -16.50 -9.02
N GLU A 117 -21.04 -17.17 -9.16
CA GLU A 117 -19.80 -16.87 -8.41
C GLU A 117 -18.66 -16.57 -9.40
N VAL A 118 -17.80 -15.64 -9.01
CA VAL A 118 -16.59 -15.30 -9.76
C VAL A 118 -15.37 -15.29 -8.85
N SER A 119 -14.27 -15.88 -9.34
CA SER A 119 -12.97 -15.89 -8.68
C SER A 119 -11.92 -15.12 -9.50
N ILE A 120 -11.21 -14.22 -8.85
CA ILE A 120 -10.28 -13.31 -9.50
C ILE A 120 -8.93 -13.38 -8.76
N ALA A 121 -7.87 -13.64 -9.53
CA ALA A 121 -6.49 -13.53 -9.05
C ALA A 121 -5.94 -12.15 -9.39
N ILE A 122 -5.44 -11.43 -8.40
CA ILE A 122 -4.74 -10.16 -8.58
C ILE A 122 -3.24 -10.44 -8.50
N ILE A 123 -2.54 -10.33 -9.62
CA ILE A 123 -1.11 -10.64 -9.74
C ILE A 123 -0.30 -9.37 -9.58
N GLY A 124 0.45 -9.30 -8.48
CA GLY A 124 1.11 -8.09 -8.00
C GLY A 124 0.21 -7.27 -7.06
N GLY A 125 0.84 -6.54 -6.15
CA GLY A 125 0.13 -5.66 -5.22
C GLY A 125 -0.47 -4.42 -5.91
N VAL A 126 -1.33 -3.73 -5.20
CA VAL A 126 -1.80 -2.40 -5.59
C VAL A 126 -1.06 -1.36 -4.74
N GLY A 127 -0.17 -0.59 -5.37
CA GLY A 127 0.68 0.39 -4.68
C GLY A 127 2.01 -0.20 -4.16
N GLU A 128 3.02 0.67 -4.06
CA GLU A 128 4.40 0.31 -3.72
C GLU A 128 4.73 0.61 -2.24
N SER A 129 4.09 1.60 -1.65
CA SER A 129 4.25 1.99 -0.25
C SER A 129 3.02 1.61 0.59
N ILE A 130 3.15 1.62 1.92
CA ILE A 130 2.02 1.44 2.83
C ILE A 130 0.89 2.41 2.49
N SER A 131 1.23 3.68 2.26
CA SER A 131 0.28 4.73 1.89
C SER A 131 -0.47 4.40 0.61
N ASP A 132 0.28 3.99 -0.42
CA ASP A 132 -0.28 3.68 -1.73
C ASP A 132 -1.15 2.42 -1.67
N MET A 133 -0.72 1.39 -0.94
CA MET A 133 -1.51 0.17 -0.76
C MET A 133 -2.86 0.48 -0.09
N ILE A 134 -2.87 1.26 1.00
CA ILE A 134 -4.11 1.62 1.71
C ILE A 134 -5.05 2.39 0.78
N ALA A 135 -4.54 3.43 0.10
CA ALA A 135 -5.35 4.24 -0.80
C ALA A 135 -5.86 3.44 -2.01
N SER A 136 -5.01 2.57 -2.58
CA SER A 136 -5.35 1.77 -3.77
C SER A 136 -6.37 0.66 -3.46
N CYS A 137 -6.38 0.13 -2.24
CA CYS A 137 -7.40 -0.82 -1.78
C CYS A 137 -8.82 -0.24 -1.90
N THR A 138 -8.99 1.08 -1.81
CA THR A 138 -10.28 1.73 -2.08
C THR A 138 -10.80 1.44 -3.49
N ALA A 139 -9.94 1.45 -4.48
CA ALA A 139 -10.35 1.12 -5.87
C ALA A 139 -10.70 -0.37 -6.03
N LEU A 140 -9.96 -1.27 -5.36
CA LEU A 140 -10.30 -2.70 -5.33
C LEU A 140 -11.65 -2.94 -4.66
N ARG A 141 -11.94 -2.23 -3.56
CA ARG A 141 -13.24 -2.32 -2.89
C ARG A 141 -14.38 -1.88 -3.80
N ILE A 142 -14.20 -0.77 -4.51
CA ILE A 142 -15.22 -0.29 -5.46
C ILE A 142 -15.42 -1.29 -6.61
N LEU A 143 -14.35 -1.92 -7.09
CA LEU A 143 -14.46 -3.01 -8.08
C LEU A 143 -15.24 -4.19 -7.50
N TYR A 144 -14.93 -4.62 -6.28
CA TYR A 144 -15.64 -5.68 -5.58
C TYR A 144 -17.13 -5.35 -5.42
N GLU A 145 -17.47 -4.17 -4.94
CA GLU A 145 -18.86 -3.71 -4.77
C GLU A 145 -19.63 -3.78 -6.10
N LYS A 146 -19.01 -3.32 -7.20
CA LYS A 146 -19.62 -3.36 -8.52
C LYS A 146 -19.80 -4.78 -9.08
N LEU A 147 -18.89 -5.67 -8.81
CA LEU A 147 -19.01 -7.08 -9.17
C LEU A 147 -20.09 -7.77 -8.32
N SER A 148 -20.23 -7.40 -7.05
CA SER A 148 -21.25 -7.90 -6.15
C SER A 148 -22.68 -7.45 -6.52
N GLU A 149 -22.83 -6.43 -7.38
CA GLU A 149 -24.10 -6.09 -8.01
C GLU A 149 -24.55 -7.13 -9.07
N VAL A 150 -23.58 -7.91 -9.60
CA VAL A 150 -23.81 -8.87 -10.70
C VAL A 150 -23.71 -10.32 -10.22
N TYR A 151 -22.77 -10.61 -9.32
CA TYR A 151 -22.48 -11.96 -8.83
C TYR A 151 -22.95 -12.12 -7.39
N LYS A 152 -23.48 -13.30 -7.06
CA LYS A 152 -23.86 -13.63 -5.67
C LYS A 152 -22.63 -13.75 -4.77
N LYS A 153 -21.48 -14.16 -5.34
CA LYS A 153 -20.23 -14.30 -4.62
C LYS A 153 -19.05 -13.89 -5.48
N VAL A 154 -18.23 -13.02 -4.93
CA VAL A 154 -16.98 -12.57 -5.54
C VAL A 154 -15.83 -12.99 -4.64
N LYS A 155 -14.83 -13.65 -5.21
CA LYS A 155 -13.62 -14.06 -4.52
C LYS A 155 -12.43 -13.31 -5.10
N PHE A 156 -11.73 -12.54 -4.27
CA PHE A 156 -10.47 -11.88 -4.59
C PHE A 156 -9.32 -12.55 -3.84
N ASP A 157 -8.41 -13.15 -4.58
CA ASP A 157 -7.11 -13.59 -4.06
C ASP A 157 -6.02 -12.68 -4.63
N ILE A 158 -5.18 -12.13 -3.78
CA ILE A 158 -4.08 -11.26 -4.20
C ILE A 158 -2.73 -11.97 -4.02
N TYR A 159 -1.89 -11.86 -5.03
CA TYR A 159 -0.54 -12.43 -5.04
C TYR A 159 0.48 -11.31 -5.01
N ILE A 160 1.26 -11.23 -3.94
CA ILE A 160 2.24 -10.17 -3.73
C ILE A 160 3.67 -10.70 -3.77
N SER A 161 4.63 -9.86 -4.14
CA SER A 161 6.04 -10.23 -4.17
C SER A 161 6.49 -10.74 -2.81
N ALA A 162 7.15 -11.88 -2.80
CA ALA A 162 7.60 -12.57 -1.60
C ALA A 162 9.09 -12.92 -1.66
N SER A 163 9.61 -13.13 -2.85
CA SER A 163 11.02 -13.45 -3.07
C SER A 163 11.86 -12.21 -2.79
N ASN A 164 12.82 -12.32 -1.86
CA ASN A 164 13.66 -11.20 -1.43
C ASN A 164 12.88 -9.97 -0.86
N ASN A 165 11.61 -10.13 -0.51
CA ASN A 165 10.80 -9.08 0.09
C ASN A 165 10.84 -9.13 1.62
N SER A 166 11.68 -8.31 2.24
CA SER A 166 11.77 -8.18 3.70
C SER A 166 10.48 -7.64 4.35
N TYR A 167 9.58 -7.08 3.56
CA TYR A 167 8.33 -6.48 4.01
C TYR A 167 7.09 -7.33 3.70
N TYR A 168 7.25 -8.55 3.20
CA TYR A 168 6.13 -9.42 2.81
C TYR A 168 5.06 -9.55 3.90
N THR A 169 5.47 -9.81 5.15
CA THR A 169 4.53 -9.95 6.29
C THR A 169 3.73 -8.67 6.51
N ARG A 170 4.37 -7.51 6.46
CA ARG A 170 3.73 -6.20 6.60
C ARG A 170 2.70 -5.96 5.48
N ASP A 171 3.11 -6.19 4.24
CA ASP A 171 2.27 -5.95 3.07
C ASP A 171 1.06 -6.89 3.07
N LYS A 172 1.27 -8.16 3.41
CA LYS A 172 0.20 -9.14 3.63
C LYS A 172 -0.81 -8.66 4.67
N GLN A 173 -0.34 -8.16 5.82
CA GLN A 173 -1.20 -7.65 6.88
C GLN A 173 -2.07 -6.47 6.41
N ILE A 174 -1.54 -5.57 5.57
CA ILE A 174 -2.32 -4.45 5.01
C ILE A 174 -3.48 -4.98 4.17
N TYR A 175 -3.24 -5.93 3.26
CA TYR A 175 -4.31 -6.50 2.44
C TYR A 175 -5.31 -7.30 3.27
N GLN A 176 -4.88 -7.95 4.34
CA GLN A 176 -5.75 -8.69 5.25
C GLN A 176 -6.68 -7.78 6.07
N THR A 177 -6.43 -6.48 6.14
CA THR A 177 -7.38 -5.51 6.71
C THR A 177 -8.60 -5.27 5.82
N GLN A 178 -8.62 -5.82 4.60
CA GLN A 178 -9.69 -5.65 3.62
C GLN A 178 -10.61 -6.86 3.61
N GLU A 179 -11.84 -6.73 4.10
CA GLU A 179 -12.81 -7.83 4.24
C GLU A 179 -13.15 -8.52 2.91
N TYR A 180 -13.06 -7.80 1.80
CA TYR A 180 -13.36 -8.32 0.47
C TYR A 180 -12.19 -9.09 -0.17
N ILE A 181 -10.99 -9.05 0.40
CA ILE A 181 -9.85 -9.87 -0.03
C ILE A 181 -9.94 -11.21 0.68
N THR A 182 -10.12 -12.28 -0.11
CA THR A 182 -10.31 -13.63 0.44
C THR A 182 -8.99 -14.20 0.96
N ASN A 183 -7.92 -14.11 0.17
CA ASN A 183 -6.61 -14.60 0.56
C ASN A 183 -5.49 -13.70 0.03
N VAL A 184 -4.36 -13.71 0.73
CA VAL A 184 -3.12 -13.09 0.30
C VAL A 184 -2.05 -14.16 0.21
N PHE A 185 -1.53 -14.36 -1.00
CA PHE A 185 -0.55 -15.39 -1.33
C PHE A 185 0.78 -14.79 -1.77
N PRO A 186 1.87 -15.51 -1.59
CA PRO A 186 3.15 -15.13 -2.17
C PRO A 186 3.16 -15.38 -3.67
N LEU A 187 3.77 -14.48 -4.45
CA LEU A 187 4.23 -14.77 -5.81
C LEU A 187 5.44 -15.75 -5.69
N SER A 188 5.63 -16.68 -6.60
CA SER A 188 4.97 -16.83 -7.88
C SER A 188 3.82 -17.84 -7.81
N ILE A 189 2.94 -17.77 -8.80
CA ILE A 189 1.81 -18.70 -8.93
C ILE A 189 2.10 -19.71 -10.07
N SER A 190 1.77 -20.98 -9.88
CA SER A 190 1.83 -21.95 -10.97
C SER A 190 0.71 -21.69 -12.00
N THR A 191 0.95 -22.03 -13.26
CA THR A 191 -0.08 -21.92 -14.31
C THR A 191 -1.30 -22.74 -13.97
N LYS A 192 -1.13 -23.94 -13.38
CA LYS A 192 -2.23 -24.77 -12.89
C LYS A 192 -3.10 -24.01 -11.89
N LYS A 193 -2.49 -23.36 -10.93
CA LYS A 193 -3.24 -22.61 -9.90
C LYS A 193 -3.93 -21.39 -10.50
N LEU A 194 -3.29 -20.68 -11.44
CA LEU A 194 -3.91 -19.54 -12.12
C LEU A 194 -5.14 -19.96 -12.93
N CYS A 195 -5.14 -21.15 -13.54
CA CYS A 195 -6.27 -21.69 -14.29
C CYS A 195 -7.50 -22.06 -13.44
N GLU A 196 -7.37 -22.08 -12.11
CA GLU A 196 -8.51 -22.29 -11.22
C GLU A 196 -9.36 -21.01 -11.05
N TYR A 197 -8.85 -19.86 -11.49
CA TYR A 197 -9.56 -18.58 -11.45
C TYR A 197 -10.35 -18.33 -12.74
N ASP A 198 -11.48 -17.66 -12.60
CA ASP A 198 -12.28 -17.23 -13.74
C ASP A 198 -11.62 -16.08 -14.49
N TYR A 199 -10.90 -15.23 -13.76
CA TYR A 199 -10.18 -14.10 -14.32
C TYR A 199 -8.93 -13.75 -13.49
N PHE A 200 -7.99 -13.03 -14.10
CA PHE A 200 -6.90 -12.43 -13.35
C PHE A 200 -6.56 -11.02 -13.83
N VAL A 201 -5.98 -10.24 -12.95
CA VAL A 201 -5.49 -8.88 -13.21
C VAL A 201 -3.98 -8.89 -13.10
N ASP A 202 -3.30 -8.45 -14.14
CA ASP A 202 -1.87 -8.21 -14.10
C ASP A 202 -1.58 -6.76 -13.66
N ASN A 203 -1.13 -6.57 -12.42
CA ASN A 203 -0.79 -5.27 -11.88
C ASN A 203 0.66 -4.86 -12.15
N SER A 204 1.47 -5.73 -12.78
CA SER A 204 2.86 -5.45 -13.12
C SER A 204 3.03 -4.35 -14.18
N ILE A 205 1.98 -4.04 -14.93
CA ILE A 205 2.00 -2.94 -15.89
C ILE A 205 1.73 -1.63 -15.16
N ASN A 206 2.79 -0.94 -14.81
CA ASN A 206 2.70 0.34 -14.14
C ASN A 206 2.39 1.44 -15.16
N ILE A 207 1.24 2.08 -15.01
CA ILE A 207 0.85 3.24 -15.83
C ILE A 207 1.28 4.50 -15.05
N ASN A 208 2.59 4.66 -14.83
CA ASN A 208 3.17 5.71 -13.99
C ASN A 208 2.64 7.10 -14.33
N LYS A 209 2.48 7.43 -15.63
CA LYS A 209 2.00 8.74 -16.07
C LYS A 209 0.60 9.08 -15.55
N VAL A 210 -0.29 8.11 -15.48
CA VAL A 210 -1.65 8.32 -14.95
C VAL A 210 -1.63 8.55 -13.44
N PHE A 211 -0.78 7.81 -12.72
CA PHE A 211 -0.65 7.95 -11.27
C PHE A 211 -0.04 9.29 -10.86
N ASP A 212 0.77 9.89 -11.75
CA ASP A 212 1.34 11.21 -11.51
C ASP A 212 0.31 12.34 -11.70
N ASP A 213 -0.65 12.17 -12.60
CA ASP A 213 -1.57 13.23 -13.01
C ASP A 213 -2.86 13.30 -12.20
N ILE A 214 -3.39 12.16 -11.75
CA ILE A 214 -4.66 12.09 -11.02
C ILE A 214 -4.51 11.42 -9.64
N ASN A 215 -5.58 11.45 -8.83
CA ASN A 215 -5.58 10.75 -7.55
C ASN A 215 -5.38 9.25 -7.75
N ILE A 216 -4.64 8.61 -6.85
CA ILE A 216 -4.27 7.18 -6.95
C ILE A 216 -5.50 6.26 -7.02
N VAL A 217 -6.57 6.56 -6.30
CA VAL A 217 -7.83 5.80 -6.36
C VAL A 217 -8.45 5.90 -7.76
N ASP A 218 -8.48 7.12 -8.32
CA ASP A 218 -9.01 7.36 -9.67
C ASP A 218 -8.18 6.63 -10.74
N ALA A 219 -6.86 6.62 -10.58
CA ALA A 219 -5.94 5.93 -11.49
C ALA A 219 -6.16 4.40 -11.47
N TRP A 220 -6.32 3.80 -10.30
CA TRP A 220 -6.63 2.37 -10.18
C TRP A 220 -8.03 2.04 -10.70
N LEU A 221 -9.04 2.87 -10.43
CA LEU A 221 -10.37 2.68 -11.00
C LEU A 221 -10.32 2.69 -12.52
N LEU A 222 -9.57 3.62 -13.11
CA LEU A 222 -9.38 3.68 -14.56
C LEU A 222 -8.71 2.42 -15.08
N LYS A 223 -7.67 1.91 -14.40
CA LYS A 223 -6.99 0.65 -14.74
C LYS A 223 -7.93 -0.56 -14.68
N PHE A 224 -8.89 -0.55 -13.76
CA PHE A 224 -9.93 -1.59 -13.68
C PHE A 224 -11.10 -1.38 -14.69
N GLY A 225 -11.01 -0.41 -15.58
CA GLY A 225 -12.05 -0.09 -16.56
C GLY A 225 -13.28 0.59 -15.97
N ILE A 226 -13.16 1.14 -14.77
CA ILE A 226 -14.24 1.87 -14.10
C ILE A 226 -14.05 3.36 -14.33
N ASN A 227 -15.07 4.01 -14.92
CA ASN A 227 -15.05 5.46 -15.05
C ASN A 227 -15.16 6.12 -13.67
N TYR A 228 -14.02 6.56 -13.13
CA TYR A 228 -13.94 7.15 -11.81
C TYR A 228 -14.80 8.41 -11.63
N ARG A 229 -15.12 9.13 -12.72
CA ARG A 229 -15.99 10.33 -12.68
C ARG A 229 -17.45 10.00 -12.40
N LYS A 230 -17.84 8.72 -12.61
CA LYS A 230 -19.19 8.22 -12.29
C LYS A 230 -19.29 7.64 -10.87
N ILE A 231 -18.18 7.56 -10.16
CA ILE A 231 -18.15 7.12 -8.77
C ILE A 231 -18.24 8.34 -7.86
N SER A 232 -19.21 8.35 -6.98
CA SER A 232 -19.37 9.43 -5.99
C SER A 232 -18.11 9.53 -5.13
N ASP A 233 -17.69 10.75 -4.83
CA ASP A 233 -16.54 11.01 -3.97
C ASP A 233 -16.73 10.43 -2.56
N ASP A 234 -17.96 10.34 -2.09
CA ASP A 234 -18.33 9.71 -0.82
C ASP A 234 -18.04 8.21 -0.74
N LYS A 235 -17.86 7.55 -1.87
CA LYS A 235 -17.45 6.14 -1.93
C LYS A 235 -15.92 5.95 -1.96
N LYS A 236 -15.15 7.02 -2.12
CA LYS A 236 -13.70 6.96 -2.32
C LYS A 236 -12.90 7.20 -1.04
N PHE A 237 -13.41 6.75 0.10
CA PHE A 237 -12.73 6.80 1.39
C PHE A 237 -12.03 5.47 1.71
N ASN A 238 -10.99 5.53 2.54
CA ASN A 238 -10.26 4.34 2.97
C ASN A 238 -11.06 3.56 4.01
N ILE A 239 -10.91 2.23 3.99
CA ILE A 239 -11.44 1.33 5.02
C ILE A 239 -10.31 0.40 5.45
N LEU A 240 -10.11 0.28 6.75
CA LEU A 240 -9.23 -0.71 7.36
C LEU A 240 -10.00 -1.43 8.46
N ASN A 241 -9.87 -2.75 8.53
CA ASN A 241 -10.51 -3.58 9.52
C ASN A 241 -9.47 -4.37 10.31
N LEU A 242 -9.62 -4.41 11.61
CA LEU A 242 -8.76 -5.14 12.55
C LEU A 242 -9.48 -6.29 13.23
N LEU A 243 -10.58 -6.82 12.67
CA LEU A 243 -11.40 -7.87 13.31
C LEU A 243 -10.59 -9.11 13.72
N ASP A 244 -9.67 -9.53 12.87
CA ASP A 244 -8.84 -10.71 13.12
C ASP A 244 -7.54 -10.40 13.87
N TYR A 245 -7.28 -9.11 14.15
CA TYR A 245 -6.09 -8.71 14.87
C TYR A 245 -6.27 -8.83 16.39
N LYS A 246 -5.39 -9.60 17.02
CA LYS A 246 -5.31 -9.71 18.47
C LYS A 246 -4.22 -8.81 19.01
N VAL A 247 -4.62 -7.69 19.59
CA VAL A 247 -3.68 -6.75 20.19
C VAL A 247 -2.92 -7.38 21.36
N GLU A 248 -1.62 -7.10 21.46
CA GLU A 248 -0.79 -7.54 22.59
C GLU A 248 -1.32 -6.93 23.91
N ASN A 249 -1.46 -7.74 24.96
CA ASN A 249 -2.04 -7.31 26.25
C ASN A 249 -1.33 -6.06 26.83
N ASN A 250 -0.01 -5.98 26.69
CA ASN A 250 0.77 -4.83 27.18
C ASN A 250 0.42 -3.55 26.42
N LEU A 251 0.34 -3.60 25.09
CA LEU A 251 -0.05 -2.45 24.26
C LEU A 251 -1.48 -2.00 24.59
N ASN A 252 -2.42 -2.96 24.64
CA ASN A 252 -3.81 -2.68 24.98
C ASN A 252 -3.93 -2.01 26.35
N LYS A 253 -3.21 -2.52 27.36
CA LYS A 253 -3.19 -1.94 28.71
C LYS A 253 -2.67 -0.50 28.67
N LYS A 254 -1.53 -0.23 28.04
CA LYS A 254 -0.97 1.14 27.93
C LYS A 254 -1.94 2.13 27.31
N ILE A 255 -2.62 1.73 26.23
CA ILE A 255 -3.62 2.56 25.54
C ILE A 255 -4.81 2.84 26.48
N ASN A 256 -5.33 1.80 27.15
CA ASN A 256 -6.48 1.95 28.06
C ASN A 256 -6.12 2.79 29.29
N ASP A 257 -4.94 2.59 29.88
CA ASP A 257 -4.45 3.39 31.00
C ASP A 257 -4.30 4.87 30.59
N ALA A 258 -3.84 5.15 29.37
CA ALA A 258 -3.77 6.51 28.84
C ALA A 258 -5.16 7.12 28.62
N LYS A 259 -6.09 6.36 28.02
CA LYS A 259 -7.49 6.79 27.82
C LYS A 259 -8.23 7.07 29.12
N SER A 260 -7.88 6.38 30.20
CA SER A 260 -8.47 6.65 31.54
C SER A 260 -8.02 8.00 32.13
N LYS A 261 -6.88 8.54 31.67
CA LYS A 261 -6.33 9.81 32.13
C LYS A 261 -6.78 11.00 31.28
N GLY A 262 -7.07 10.79 29.99
CA GLY A 262 -7.43 11.86 29.07
C GLY A 262 -7.67 11.36 27.65
N LYS A 263 -7.99 12.28 26.75
CA LYS A 263 -8.07 12.02 25.32
C LYS A 263 -6.68 11.77 24.75
N LEU A 264 -6.60 11.09 23.61
CA LEU A 264 -5.34 10.75 22.97
C LEU A 264 -5.08 11.62 21.73
N LEU A 265 -3.94 12.32 21.71
CA LEU A 265 -3.47 13.07 20.56
C LEU A 265 -2.15 12.46 20.06
N MET A 266 -2.17 11.87 18.87
CA MET A 266 -0.94 11.39 18.27
C MET A 266 -0.13 12.53 17.64
N PHE A 267 1.16 12.56 17.95
CA PHE A 267 2.14 13.38 17.26
C PHE A 267 3.14 12.47 16.54
N HIS A 268 3.07 12.43 15.21
CA HIS A 268 3.89 11.57 14.34
C HIS A 268 4.70 12.42 13.35
N PRO A 269 5.87 12.97 13.80
CA PRO A 269 6.60 14.01 13.06
C PRO A 269 7.53 13.48 11.97
N TYR A 270 7.72 12.16 11.86
CA TYR A 270 8.71 11.56 10.97
C TYR A 270 8.08 10.68 9.90
N SER A 271 8.74 10.63 8.75
CA SER A 271 8.46 9.75 7.63
C SER A 271 9.71 8.96 7.28
N ALA A 272 9.57 7.86 6.54
CA ALA A 272 10.70 7.15 5.95
C ALA A 272 11.55 8.05 5.02
N ASN A 273 10.93 9.08 4.45
CA ASN A 273 11.61 10.10 3.66
C ASN A 273 11.94 11.31 4.57
N ILE A 274 13.23 11.56 4.77
CA ILE A 274 13.71 12.66 5.59
C ILE A 274 13.21 14.03 5.09
N ASN A 275 12.97 14.17 3.80
CA ASN A 275 12.46 15.41 3.21
C ASN A 275 11.02 15.73 3.59
N LYS A 276 10.29 14.73 4.05
CA LYS A 276 8.92 14.87 4.56
C LYS A 276 8.86 14.95 6.08
N SER A 277 9.97 14.76 6.78
CA SER A 277 10.05 14.71 8.24
C SER A 277 10.27 16.09 8.84
N ILE A 278 9.66 16.37 10.00
CA ILE A 278 9.97 17.55 10.81
C ILE A 278 11.40 17.38 11.37
N PRO A 279 12.28 18.38 11.24
CA PRO A 279 13.60 18.30 11.86
C PRO A 279 13.53 18.04 13.37
N GLN A 280 14.43 17.21 13.89
CA GLN A 280 14.37 16.71 15.26
C GLN A 280 14.19 17.82 16.32
N ASN A 281 14.97 18.90 16.25
CA ASN A 281 14.85 20.01 17.21
C ASN A 281 13.46 20.65 17.17
N ASN A 282 12.90 20.86 15.98
CA ASN A 282 11.56 21.39 15.82
C ASN A 282 10.49 20.42 16.32
N ALA A 283 10.68 19.11 16.11
CA ALA A 283 9.76 18.09 16.61
C ALA A 283 9.76 18.04 18.15
N VAL A 284 10.92 18.16 18.78
CA VAL A 284 11.06 18.24 20.24
C VAL A 284 10.37 19.49 20.80
N GLU A 285 10.59 20.65 20.19
CA GLU A 285 9.92 21.89 20.60
C GLU A 285 8.40 21.81 20.45
N MET A 286 7.93 21.24 19.34
CA MET A 286 6.50 21.03 19.10
C MET A 286 5.90 20.06 20.12
N LEU A 287 6.58 18.95 20.42
CA LEU A 287 6.12 17.99 21.43
C LEU A 287 5.95 18.65 22.79
N LYS A 288 6.96 19.39 23.25
CA LYS A 288 6.88 20.16 24.52
C LYS A 288 5.73 21.17 24.51
N GLY A 289 5.56 21.85 23.37
CA GLY A 289 4.46 22.81 23.20
C GLY A 289 3.07 22.16 23.19
N LEU A 290 2.94 20.94 22.64
CA LEU A 290 1.69 20.17 22.68
C LEU A 290 1.37 19.71 24.10
N ILE A 291 2.34 19.16 24.83
CA ILE A 291 2.18 18.75 26.23
C ILE A 291 1.73 19.93 27.07
N ALA A 292 2.35 21.10 26.92
CA ALA A 292 2.01 22.31 27.68
C ALA A 292 0.65 22.94 27.29
N LYS A 293 0.13 22.62 26.10
CA LYS A 293 -1.09 23.25 25.59
C LYS A 293 -2.35 22.42 25.79
N TYR A 294 -2.23 21.12 25.79
CA TYR A 294 -3.36 20.18 25.84
C TYR A 294 -3.40 19.45 27.18
N ASP A 295 -3.96 20.09 28.22
CA ASP A 295 -4.02 19.54 29.58
C ASP A 295 -4.94 18.32 29.70
N ASP A 296 -5.94 18.19 28.80
CA ASP A 296 -6.91 17.12 28.76
C ASP A 296 -6.54 15.99 27.78
N TYR A 297 -5.31 16.05 27.19
CA TYR A 297 -4.82 15.03 26.27
C TYR A 297 -3.53 14.40 26.77
N ILE A 298 -3.40 13.12 26.52
CA ILE A 298 -2.12 12.42 26.52
C ILE A 298 -1.55 12.47 25.10
N ILE A 299 -0.37 13.06 24.96
CA ILE A 299 0.32 13.10 23.67
C ILE A 299 0.98 11.74 23.42
N VAL A 300 0.69 11.10 22.31
CA VAL A 300 1.17 9.77 21.96
C VAL A 300 2.13 9.85 20.78
N SER A 301 3.26 9.16 20.83
CA SER A 301 4.14 8.95 19.68
C SER A 301 4.43 7.47 19.45
N THR A 302 4.62 7.08 18.20
CA THR A 302 5.01 5.72 17.78
C THR A 302 6.44 5.67 17.25
N LEU A 303 7.13 6.81 17.27
CA LEU A 303 8.55 6.95 16.96
C LEU A 303 9.19 7.74 18.08
N GLN A 304 10.40 7.36 18.48
CA GLN A 304 11.14 8.06 19.53
C GLN A 304 11.52 9.46 19.05
N ILE A 305 10.97 10.50 19.72
CA ILE A 305 11.25 11.90 19.41
C ILE A 305 12.43 12.38 20.24
N ASP A 306 12.37 12.22 21.56
CA ASP A 306 13.48 12.49 22.49
C ASP A 306 13.34 11.59 23.73
N SER A 307 14.35 10.77 23.99
CA SER A 307 14.38 9.85 25.14
C SER A 307 14.45 10.56 26.51
N LYS A 308 14.75 11.86 26.52
CA LYS A 308 14.86 12.66 27.74
C LYS A 308 13.51 13.23 28.20
N ILE A 309 12.51 13.27 27.33
CA ILE A 309 11.18 13.76 27.69
C ILE A 309 10.47 12.70 28.51
N LYS A 310 10.23 13.02 29.79
CA LYS A 310 9.43 12.22 30.70
C LYS A 310 8.37 13.14 31.27
N ASP A 311 7.14 12.93 30.88
CA ASP A 311 5.98 13.72 31.30
C ASP A 311 4.78 12.80 31.46
N ASP A 312 3.94 13.05 32.44
CA ASP A 312 2.76 12.22 32.69
C ASP A 312 1.70 12.31 31.57
N ASN A 313 1.76 13.41 30.80
CA ASN A 313 0.91 13.64 29.64
C ASN A 313 1.58 13.22 28.31
N TYR A 314 2.67 12.43 28.36
CA TYR A 314 3.34 11.91 27.19
C TYR A 314 3.52 10.39 27.26
N LEU A 315 3.10 9.70 26.19
CA LEU A 315 3.23 8.26 26.05
C LEU A 315 4.03 7.91 24.78
N ASP A 316 5.23 7.38 24.95
CA ASP A 316 6.06 6.85 23.88
C ASP A 316 5.76 5.36 23.65
N LEU A 317 5.16 5.04 22.51
CA LEU A 317 4.83 3.68 22.06
C LEU A 317 5.79 3.18 20.96
N SER A 318 6.96 3.81 20.79
CA SER A 318 7.92 3.43 19.73
C SER A 318 8.40 1.97 19.84
N LYS A 319 8.41 1.40 21.04
CA LYS A 319 8.78 0.01 21.30
C LYS A 319 7.62 -0.97 21.22
N ASP A 320 6.39 -0.48 21.19
CA ASP A 320 5.17 -1.28 21.17
C ASP A 320 4.55 -1.38 19.77
N SER A 321 4.90 -0.48 18.86
CA SER A 321 4.51 -0.50 17.45
C SER A 321 5.44 -1.42 16.66
N LYS A 322 5.28 -2.74 16.83
CA LYS A 322 6.17 -3.77 16.27
C LYS A 322 5.73 -4.22 14.88
N THR A 323 4.43 -4.20 14.60
CA THR A 323 3.82 -4.62 13.35
C THR A 323 2.98 -3.49 12.77
N ILE A 324 2.59 -3.62 11.51
CA ILE A 324 1.66 -2.66 10.90
C ILE A 324 0.29 -2.69 11.58
N ASN A 325 -0.15 -3.84 12.04
CA ASN A 325 -1.43 -3.97 12.76
C ASN A 325 -1.39 -3.29 14.13
N ASP A 326 -0.26 -3.38 14.87
CA ASP A 326 -0.07 -2.60 16.10
C ASP A 326 -0.16 -1.10 15.80
N PHE A 327 0.48 -0.65 14.73
CA PHE A 327 0.45 0.75 14.31
C PHE A 327 -0.96 1.21 13.93
N ILE A 328 -1.69 0.41 13.14
CA ILE A 328 -3.08 0.71 12.78
C ILE A 328 -3.96 0.77 14.04
N TYR A 329 -3.77 -0.17 14.98
CA TYR A 329 -4.49 -0.18 16.26
C TYR A 329 -4.19 1.07 17.10
N ILE A 330 -2.93 1.47 17.20
CA ILE A 330 -2.55 2.70 17.91
C ILE A 330 -3.22 3.91 17.24
N VAL A 331 -3.11 4.04 15.92
CA VAL A 331 -3.73 5.16 15.18
C VAL A 331 -5.24 5.17 15.39
N SER A 332 -5.93 4.03 15.26
CA SER A 332 -7.39 3.93 15.44
C SER A 332 -7.87 4.26 16.85
N SER A 333 -6.96 4.24 17.81
CA SER A 333 -7.24 4.54 19.22
C SER A 333 -7.20 6.04 19.55
N MET A 334 -6.78 6.89 18.62
CA MET A 334 -6.58 8.32 18.84
C MET A 334 -7.86 9.14 18.65
N ASP A 335 -7.95 10.26 19.37
CA ASP A 335 -9.01 11.26 19.18
C ASP A 335 -8.62 12.34 18.17
N LYS A 336 -7.34 12.66 18.08
CA LYS A 336 -6.76 13.65 17.15
C LYS A 336 -5.37 13.22 16.72
N ILE A 337 -4.95 13.67 15.53
CA ILE A 337 -3.63 13.34 15.00
C ILE A 337 -2.97 14.57 14.36
N ILE A 338 -1.68 14.72 14.63
CA ILE A 338 -0.79 15.63 13.91
C ILE A 338 0.31 14.76 13.29
N THR A 339 0.45 14.81 11.97
CA THR A 339 1.42 13.99 11.25
C THR A 339 2.03 14.74 10.06
N VAL A 340 3.04 14.14 9.46
CA VAL A 340 3.61 14.55 8.17
C VAL A 340 3.08 13.66 7.04
N ASP A 341 3.51 13.87 5.79
CA ASP A 341 3.15 13.04 4.63
C ASP A 341 3.70 11.60 4.77
N THR A 342 2.92 10.76 5.42
CA THR A 342 3.21 9.35 5.73
C THR A 342 1.93 8.52 5.82
N ALA A 343 2.03 7.20 5.99
CA ALA A 343 0.89 6.29 6.08
C ALA A 343 -0.14 6.68 7.15
N THR A 344 0.25 7.42 8.18
CA THR A 344 -0.60 7.78 9.31
C THR A 344 -1.90 8.48 8.89
N TYR A 345 -1.86 9.44 7.97
CA TYR A 345 -3.08 10.14 7.56
C TYR A 345 -4.00 9.30 6.67
N HIS A 346 -3.47 8.32 5.94
CA HIS A 346 -4.29 7.35 5.21
C HIS A 346 -5.03 6.40 6.18
N ILE A 347 -4.33 5.98 7.24
CA ILE A 347 -4.92 5.15 8.29
C ILE A 347 -5.96 5.97 9.07
N SER A 348 -5.64 7.20 9.47
CA SER A 348 -6.55 8.04 10.24
C SER A 348 -7.85 8.35 9.49
N ASP A 349 -7.78 8.54 8.17
CA ASP A 349 -8.95 8.73 7.32
C ASP A 349 -9.89 7.52 7.38
N SER A 350 -9.33 6.29 7.39
CA SER A 350 -10.10 5.05 7.51
C SER A 350 -10.92 4.96 8.80
N PHE A 351 -10.49 5.63 9.86
CA PHE A 351 -11.16 5.67 11.15
C PHE A 351 -11.83 7.03 11.44
N MET A 352 -11.93 7.90 10.45
CA MET A 352 -12.56 9.23 10.54
C MET A 352 -11.98 10.11 11.65
N ILE A 353 -10.68 10.01 11.91
CA ILE A 353 -10.02 10.74 12.97
C ILE A 353 -9.55 12.12 12.49
N PRO A 354 -9.94 13.21 13.17
CA PRO A 354 -9.46 14.56 12.88
C PRO A 354 -7.93 14.63 12.83
N THR A 355 -7.39 14.92 11.64
CA THR A 355 -5.96 14.85 11.38
C THR A 355 -5.47 16.11 10.69
N VAL A 356 -4.40 16.71 11.21
CA VAL A 356 -3.63 17.72 10.51
C VAL A 356 -2.38 17.10 9.94
N THR A 357 -2.23 17.17 8.62
CA THR A 357 -1.07 16.61 7.91
C THR A 357 -0.21 17.72 7.32
N ILE A 358 1.09 17.67 7.60
CA ILE A 358 2.07 18.63 7.12
C ILE A 358 2.71 18.06 5.86
N PHE A 359 2.54 18.76 4.74
CA PHE A 359 3.07 18.38 3.43
C PHE A 359 4.21 19.32 3.00
N THR A 360 5.19 18.74 2.35
CA THR A 360 6.26 19.47 1.65
C THR A 360 6.12 19.36 0.12
N ASP A 361 5.23 18.47 -0.35
CA ASP A 361 4.90 18.29 -1.76
C ASP A 361 3.76 19.24 -2.17
N ILE A 362 3.93 19.93 -3.29
CA ILE A 362 2.94 20.87 -3.84
C ILE A 362 1.67 20.16 -4.31
N ASN A 363 1.77 18.87 -4.66
CA ASN A 363 0.64 18.08 -5.17
C ASN A 363 -0.20 17.44 -4.05
N TYR A 364 -0.07 17.90 -2.80
CA TYR A 364 -0.77 17.29 -1.66
C TYR A 364 -2.30 17.29 -1.81
N GLU A 365 -2.89 18.30 -2.46
CA GLU A 365 -4.34 18.39 -2.66
C GLU A 365 -4.87 17.19 -3.46
N LYS A 366 -4.09 16.72 -4.44
CA LYS A 366 -4.42 15.52 -5.19
C LYS A 366 -4.44 14.29 -4.29
N LYS A 367 -3.48 14.16 -3.37
CA LYS A 367 -3.37 13.00 -2.46
C LYS A 367 -4.55 12.88 -1.51
N ILE A 368 -5.00 14.01 -0.96
CA ILE A 368 -6.08 14.06 0.05
C ILE A 368 -7.45 14.40 -0.53
N LYS A 369 -7.60 14.39 -1.85
CA LYS A 369 -8.83 14.82 -2.55
C LYS A 369 -10.13 14.28 -1.96
N TYR A 370 -10.11 13.05 -1.46
CA TYR A 370 -11.29 12.35 -0.93
C TYR A 370 -11.32 12.26 0.59
N TYR A 371 -10.32 12.82 1.29
CA TYR A 371 -10.17 12.67 2.74
C TYR A 371 -10.87 13.79 3.50
N LYS A 372 -12.01 13.47 4.12
CA LYS A 372 -12.85 14.43 4.84
C LYS A 372 -12.27 14.86 6.19
N TYR A 373 -11.49 13.98 6.82
CA TYR A 373 -10.94 14.16 8.16
C TYR A 373 -9.48 14.60 8.17
N VAL A 374 -8.94 14.95 7.00
CA VAL A 374 -7.56 15.42 6.86
C VAL A 374 -7.53 16.87 6.41
N LYS A 375 -6.88 17.73 7.20
CA LYS A 375 -6.61 19.13 6.84
C LYS A 375 -5.11 19.32 6.59
N PRO A 376 -4.72 19.87 5.44
CA PRO A 376 -3.32 20.03 5.09
C PRO A 376 -2.74 21.33 5.66
N ILE A 377 -1.44 21.27 5.99
CA ILE A 377 -0.57 22.42 6.08
C ILE A 377 0.56 22.23 5.07
N PHE A 378 0.74 23.17 4.19
CA PHE A 378 1.83 23.17 3.26
C PHE A 378 3.03 23.92 3.82
N VAL A 379 4.19 23.27 3.85
CA VAL A 379 5.49 23.85 4.15
C VAL A 379 6.31 23.82 2.87
N LYS A 380 6.53 25.00 2.27
CA LYS A 380 7.27 25.09 1.02
C LYS A 380 8.71 24.67 1.26
N ASP A 381 9.13 23.62 0.59
CA ASP A 381 10.53 23.21 0.56
C ASP A 381 11.28 24.09 -0.44
N GLU A 382 11.98 25.09 0.05
CA GLU A 382 12.77 26.01 -0.79
C GLU A 382 14.07 25.36 -1.32
N SER A 383 14.41 24.17 -0.81
CA SER A 383 15.60 23.41 -1.21
C SER A 383 15.39 22.50 -2.44
N LYS A 384 14.21 22.49 -3.06
CA LYS A 384 13.88 21.59 -4.20
C LYS A 384 14.83 21.69 -5.41
N ASN A 385 15.52 22.80 -5.56
CA ASN A 385 16.46 23.00 -6.67
C ASN A 385 17.89 22.54 -6.36
N LEU A 386 18.11 22.02 -5.16
CA LEU A 386 19.42 21.55 -4.74
C LEU A 386 19.48 20.04 -4.96
N SER A 387 20.57 19.56 -5.59
CA SER A 387 20.73 18.11 -5.80
C SER A 387 20.79 17.36 -4.49
N GLN A 388 20.38 16.09 -4.50
CA GLN A 388 20.35 15.22 -3.32
C GLN A 388 21.72 15.13 -2.61
N PHE A 389 22.80 15.23 -3.36
CA PHE A 389 24.18 15.27 -2.86
C PHE A 389 24.51 16.46 -1.94
N ILE A 390 23.76 17.52 -2.07
CA ILE A 390 24.00 18.75 -1.31
C ILE A 390 23.32 18.69 0.05
N TYR A 391 22.36 17.77 0.26
CA TYR A 391 21.69 17.59 1.57
C TYR A 391 22.58 16.96 2.65
N GLU A 392 23.69 16.36 2.28
CA GLU A 392 24.69 15.83 3.20
C GLU A 392 25.63 16.91 3.73
N ASN A 393 25.57 18.13 3.19
CA ASN A 393 26.40 19.24 3.64
C ASN A 393 25.64 20.07 4.69
N GLU A 394 26.28 20.34 5.84
CA GLU A 394 25.71 21.07 6.98
C GLU A 394 25.08 22.42 6.61
N ALA A 395 25.65 23.14 5.63
CA ALA A 395 25.12 24.43 5.18
C ALA A 395 23.72 24.31 4.54
N LEU A 396 23.38 23.17 3.96
CA LEU A 396 22.12 22.94 3.26
C LEU A 396 21.04 22.33 4.13
N THR A 397 21.42 21.60 5.14
CA THR A 397 20.54 21.24 6.26
C THR A 397 19.94 22.50 6.87
N LEU A 398 20.67 23.63 6.89
CA LEU A 398 20.17 24.91 7.39
C LEU A 398 19.04 25.50 6.52
N TYR A 399 19.09 25.42 5.19
CA TYR A 399 18.04 25.95 4.31
C TYR A 399 16.73 25.18 4.47
N LYS A 400 16.80 23.89 4.64
CA LYS A 400 15.62 23.06 4.94
C LYS A 400 15.02 23.40 6.29
N LEU A 401 15.86 23.63 7.30
CA LEU A 401 15.45 24.06 8.64
C LEU A 401 14.71 25.41 8.62
N GLU A 402 15.07 26.33 7.72
CA GLU A 402 14.41 27.65 7.62
C GLU A 402 12.93 27.53 7.20
N SER A 403 12.60 26.65 6.27
CA SER A 403 11.20 26.43 5.87
C SER A 403 10.36 25.89 7.04
N TRP A 404 10.94 24.99 7.83
CA TRP A 404 10.27 24.42 9.01
C TRP A 404 10.13 25.40 10.17
N LYS A 405 11.03 26.38 10.34
CA LYS A 405 10.91 27.46 11.33
C LYS A 405 9.68 28.33 11.12
N LYS A 406 9.18 28.42 9.88
CA LYS A 406 7.96 29.16 9.54
C LYS A 406 6.68 28.45 10.02
N LEU A 407 6.76 27.17 10.32
CA LEU A 407 5.65 26.38 10.83
C LEU A 407 5.43 26.68 12.32
N LYS A 408 4.33 27.36 12.64
CA LYS A 408 3.97 27.70 13.99
C LYS A 408 3.01 26.69 14.60
N LEU A 409 3.31 26.18 15.79
CA LEU A 409 2.47 25.21 16.51
C LEU A 409 1.02 25.71 16.66
N ASN A 410 0.83 27.00 16.99
CA ASN A 410 -0.50 27.59 17.12
C ASN A 410 -1.34 27.50 15.84
N LYS A 411 -0.72 27.51 14.64
CA LYS A 411 -1.44 27.32 13.38
C LYS A 411 -1.94 25.88 13.26
N ILE A 412 -1.13 24.92 13.66
CA ILE A 412 -1.50 23.49 13.66
C ILE A 412 -2.65 23.26 14.62
N ILE A 413 -2.53 23.75 15.86
CA ILE A 413 -3.56 23.63 16.90
C ILE A 413 -4.87 24.25 16.46
N LYS A 414 -4.85 25.49 15.96
CA LYS A 414 -6.04 26.17 15.46
C LYS A 414 -6.74 25.38 14.35
N LEU A 415 -5.97 24.76 13.45
CA LEU A 415 -6.52 23.96 12.36
C LEU A 415 -7.09 22.63 12.89
N LEU A 416 -6.40 21.99 13.84
CA LEU A 416 -6.85 20.76 14.46
C LEU A 416 -8.13 20.96 15.27
N ASP A 417 -8.24 22.06 16.02
CA ASP A 417 -9.40 22.39 16.82
C ASP A 417 -10.59 22.91 15.99
N SER A 418 -10.34 23.27 14.71
CA SER A 418 -11.40 23.67 13.78
C SER A 418 -12.18 22.51 13.16
N PHE A 419 -11.85 21.25 13.50
CA PHE A 419 -12.70 20.12 13.17
C PHE A 419 -13.94 20.16 14.06
N TRP A 420 -15.10 20.36 13.46
CA TRP A 420 -16.36 20.24 14.17
C TRP A 420 -16.66 18.77 14.41
N TYR A 421 -16.74 18.41 15.65
CA TYR A 421 -17.26 17.11 16.06
C TYR A 421 -18.76 17.12 15.76
N ASN A 422 -19.17 16.45 14.72
CA ASN A 422 -20.60 16.23 14.46
C ASN A 422 -20.95 14.80 14.93
N PRO A 423 -21.52 14.65 16.15
CA PRO A 423 -21.86 13.33 16.71
C PRO A 423 -22.96 12.60 15.93
N GLN A 424 -23.63 13.25 14.98
CA GLN A 424 -24.72 12.68 14.19
C GLN A 424 -24.26 11.86 12.98
N LEU A 425 -22.96 11.86 12.66
CA LEU A 425 -22.37 11.06 11.57
C LEU A 425 -21.88 9.66 12.05
N LEU A 426 -22.06 9.35 13.31
CA LEU A 426 -21.67 8.06 13.94
C LEU A 426 -22.87 7.14 14.22
N LYS A 427 -23.94 7.28 13.47
CA LYS A 427 -25.06 6.32 13.49
C LYS A 427 -25.20 5.58 12.18
#